data_c1a97a291b9c774e59ece83a54f87f80
#
_entry.id   c1a97a291b9c774e59ece83a54f87f80
#
_cell.length_a   1.000
_cell.length_b   1.000
_cell.length_c   1.000
_cell.angle_alpha   90.00
_cell.angle_beta   90.00
_cell.angle_gamma   90.00
#
_symmetry.space_group_name_H-M   'P 1'
#
loop_
_entity.id
_entity.type
_entity.pdbx_description
1 polymer ?
#
loop_
_entity_poly.entity_id
_entity_poly.type
_entity_poly.pdbx_seq_one_letter_code
_entity_poly.pdbx_strand_id
1 'polypeptide(L)'
;MMKILVFLLTLATTALAQDFPPLRTPMGKPRPAPERIVFHTIAGPIVMALFPDVAPEHVKQIEKLVQIGAYDGTHFSRVEPNFVLQLSTVHDRRPPLSGAQLAAVRPIPGEFSAIRHHFGTLSMARFPADPNSAESSFSILLGAAPHLDGQFTIFGEVESGFDVIQELASVPRDAKNVPAVRLEVFSAEIMSDQGRLNELRATRANPVAVPKQSLTEINAGEKIGTLIGTLLVVLLIFLGQFLLDRKLSPRLRASFSLLGVFVAYFGLVASLIRDGQRNTWFAVALFLGVLSVIRLMGRFDAPQ
;
A
#
# COMPACT_ATOMS: atom_id res chain seq x y z
N MET A 1 -43.70 -13.50 43.05
CA MET A 1 -42.70 -12.62 42.36
C MET A 1 -41.70 -13.45 41.57
N MET A 2 -42.11 -14.33 40.66
CA MET A 2 -41.21 -15.21 39.87
C MET A 2 -41.74 -15.44 38.45
N LYS A 3 -42.44 -14.47 37.86
CA LYS A 3 -42.98 -14.54 36.50
C LYS A 3 -42.59 -13.37 35.61
N ILE A 4 -41.67 -12.48 36.05
CA ILE A 4 -41.23 -11.29 35.29
C ILE A 4 -39.78 -11.45 34.77
N LEU A 5 -39.05 -12.50 35.17
CA LEU A 5 -37.63 -12.67 34.80
C LEU A 5 -37.42 -13.54 33.58
N VAL A 6 -38.46 -14.07 32.92
CA VAL A 6 -38.34 -14.93 31.73
C VAL A 6 -38.60 -14.14 30.42
N PHE A 7 -39.05 -12.89 30.50
CA PHE A 7 -39.41 -12.10 29.30
C PHE A 7 -38.30 -11.15 28.81
N LEU A 8 -37.15 -11.13 29.47
CA LEU A 8 -36.02 -10.24 29.12
C LEU A 8 -34.79 -10.94 28.49
N LEU A 9 -34.90 -12.23 28.20
CA LEU A 9 -33.76 -13.00 27.59
C LEU A 9 -34.04 -13.49 26.18
N THR A 10 -35.04 -12.97 25.47
CA THR A 10 -35.35 -13.34 24.08
C THR A 10 -35.16 -12.17 23.09
N LEU A 11 -34.48 -11.11 23.47
CA LEU A 11 -34.13 -10.01 22.59
C LEU A 11 -32.60 -9.90 22.52
N ALA A 12 -31.93 -10.65 21.68
CA ALA A 12 -30.70 -10.30 21.03
C ALA A 12 -30.00 -11.49 20.37
N THR A 13 -30.67 -12.17 19.46
CA THR A 13 -29.97 -12.99 18.44
C THR A 13 -30.66 -12.86 17.09
N THR A 14 -30.96 -11.65 16.66
CA THR A 14 -30.91 -11.36 15.23
C THR A 14 -29.45 -11.15 14.88
N ALA A 15 -28.69 -12.24 14.80
CA ALA A 15 -27.51 -12.26 13.97
C ALA A 15 -27.98 -11.73 12.62
N LEU A 16 -27.48 -10.57 12.20
CA LEU A 16 -27.60 -10.08 10.84
C LEU A 16 -27.03 -11.21 9.97
N ALA A 17 -27.90 -12.10 9.49
CA ALA A 17 -27.55 -13.02 8.43
C ALA A 17 -27.15 -12.14 7.27
N GLN A 18 -25.85 -12.05 6.99
CA GLN A 18 -25.37 -11.39 5.79
C GLN A 18 -25.96 -12.21 4.65
N ASP A 19 -26.82 -11.60 3.84
CA ASP A 19 -27.32 -12.20 2.61
C ASP A 19 -26.18 -12.32 1.61
N PHE A 20 -25.40 -13.39 1.75
CA PHE A 20 -24.40 -13.73 0.75
C PHE A 20 -25.09 -14.14 -0.55
N PRO A 21 -24.68 -13.60 -1.69
CA PRO A 21 -25.15 -14.09 -2.98
C PRO A 21 -24.91 -15.60 -3.11
N PRO A 22 -25.78 -16.34 -3.79
CA PRO A 22 -25.60 -17.76 -3.97
C PRO A 22 -24.31 -18.08 -4.72
N LEU A 23 -23.63 -19.17 -4.33
CA LEU A 23 -22.41 -19.61 -5.00
C LEU A 23 -22.69 -19.94 -6.46
N ARG A 24 -21.91 -19.37 -7.37
CA ARG A 24 -21.89 -19.74 -8.78
C ARG A 24 -20.96 -20.94 -8.96
N THR A 25 -21.48 -22.04 -9.49
CA THR A 25 -20.66 -23.19 -9.84
C THR A 25 -20.48 -23.17 -11.35
N PRO A 26 -19.27 -22.86 -11.87
CA PRO A 26 -19.02 -22.96 -13.30
C PRO A 26 -19.14 -24.42 -13.74
N MET A 27 -19.75 -24.67 -14.91
CA MET A 27 -19.77 -25.99 -15.52
C MET A 27 -18.38 -26.32 -16.08
N GLY A 28 -17.51 -26.91 -15.23
CA GLY A 28 -16.15 -27.30 -15.60
C GLY A 28 -15.07 -26.32 -15.10
N LYS A 29 -13.91 -26.32 -15.78
CA LYS A 29 -12.85 -25.34 -15.52
C LYS A 29 -13.27 -23.97 -16.01
N PRO A 30 -12.87 -22.87 -15.31
CA PRO A 30 -13.09 -21.51 -15.80
C PRO A 30 -12.58 -21.33 -17.23
N ARG A 31 -13.30 -20.57 -18.04
CA ARG A 31 -12.90 -20.24 -19.40
C ARG A 31 -12.35 -18.82 -19.41
N PRO A 32 -11.03 -18.65 -19.61
CA PRO A 32 -10.45 -17.32 -19.73
C PRO A 32 -11.06 -16.56 -20.93
N ALA A 33 -11.24 -15.26 -20.76
CA ALA A 33 -11.51 -14.36 -21.89
C ALA A 33 -10.41 -14.49 -22.94
N PRO A 34 -10.69 -14.24 -24.24
CA PRO A 34 -9.66 -14.23 -25.29
C PRO A 34 -8.61 -13.12 -25.04
N GLU A 35 -9.01 -11.99 -24.48
CA GLU A 35 -8.16 -10.89 -24.11
C GLU A 35 -7.47 -11.15 -22.77
N ARG A 36 -6.34 -10.47 -22.57
CA ARG A 36 -5.59 -10.43 -21.31
C ARG A 36 -5.51 -9.00 -20.80
N ILE A 37 -5.52 -8.84 -19.51
CA ILE A 37 -5.13 -7.58 -18.89
C ILE A 37 -3.63 -7.65 -18.57
N VAL A 38 -2.91 -6.61 -18.95
CA VAL A 38 -1.49 -6.45 -18.65
C VAL A 38 -1.33 -5.23 -17.75
N PHE A 39 -0.78 -5.43 -16.56
CA PHE A 39 -0.34 -4.36 -15.67
C PHE A 39 1.16 -4.15 -15.83
N HIS A 40 1.57 -2.95 -16.25
CA HIS A 40 2.96 -2.53 -16.30
C HIS A 40 3.35 -1.93 -14.96
N THR A 41 4.04 -2.71 -14.14
CA THR A 41 4.43 -2.31 -12.78
C THR A 41 5.88 -1.85 -12.72
N ILE A 42 6.26 -1.26 -11.58
CA ILE A 42 7.64 -0.86 -11.30
C ILE A 42 8.63 -2.04 -11.36
N ALA A 43 8.17 -3.27 -11.14
CA ALA A 43 9.00 -4.48 -11.22
C ALA A 43 8.87 -5.21 -12.57
N GLY A 44 7.95 -4.78 -13.45
CA GLY A 44 7.73 -5.33 -14.78
C GLY A 44 6.26 -5.71 -15.03
N PRO A 45 5.95 -6.35 -16.16
CA PRO A 45 4.59 -6.68 -16.56
C PRO A 45 4.03 -7.90 -15.81
N ILE A 46 2.75 -7.82 -15.44
CA ILE A 46 1.93 -8.94 -14.94
C ILE A 46 0.81 -9.17 -15.95
N VAL A 47 0.73 -10.36 -16.52
CA VAL A 47 -0.33 -10.76 -17.46
C VAL A 47 -1.38 -11.56 -16.71
N MET A 48 -2.64 -11.15 -16.83
CA MET A 48 -3.79 -11.69 -16.11
C MET A 48 -4.85 -12.20 -17.09
N ALA A 49 -5.35 -13.40 -16.84
CA ALA A 49 -6.48 -14.01 -17.54
C ALA A 49 -7.75 -13.80 -16.69
N LEU A 50 -8.84 -13.34 -17.30
CA LEU A 50 -10.11 -13.09 -16.64
C LEU A 50 -11.11 -14.21 -16.91
N PHE A 51 -12.03 -14.45 -15.98
CA PHE A 51 -13.04 -15.51 -16.01
C PHE A 51 -14.47 -14.95 -16.12
N PRO A 52 -14.91 -14.51 -17.33
CA PRO A 52 -16.24 -13.92 -17.51
C PRO A 52 -17.39 -14.91 -17.30
N ASP A 53 -17.13 -16.21 -17.37
CA ASP A 53 -18.11 -17.26 -17.05
C ASP A 53 -18.31 -17.45 -15.54
N VAL A 54 -17.36 -16.99 -14.71
CA VAL A 54 -17.40 -17.08 -13.25
C VAL A 54 -17.94 -15.79 -12.62
N ALA A 55 -17.40 -14.65 -13.04
CA ALA A 55 -17.68 -13.33 -12.47
C ALA A 55 -17.89 -12.27 -13.56
N PRO A 56 -18.97 -12.37 -14.37
CA PRO A 56 -19.19 -11.52 -15.54
C PRO A 56 -19.25 -10.03 -15.21
N GLU A 57 -19.90 -9.61 -14.13
CA GLU A 57 -20.04 -8.20 -13.78
C GLU A 57 -18.70 -7.62 -13.26
N HIS A 58 -17.93 -8.40 -12.50
CA HIS A 58 -16.60 -7.97 -12.06
C HIS A 58 -15.62 -7.88 -13.24
N VAL A 59 -15.61 -8.88 -14.13
CA VAL A 59 -14.77 -8.85 -15.34
C VAL A 59 -15.10 -7.61 -16.17
N LYS A 60 -16.38 -7.38 -16.46
CA LYS A 60 -16.84 -6.19 -17.22
C LYS A 60 -16.42 -4.87 -16.56
N GLN A 61 -16.51 -4.79 -15.24
CA GLN A 61 -16.10 -3.59 -14.50
C GLN A 61 -14.58 -3.39 -14.59
N ILE A 62 -13.78 -4.43 -14.35
CA ILE A 62 -12.32 -4.35 -14.41
C ILE A 62 -11.87 -3.95 -15.83
N GLU A 63 -12.40 -4.60 -16.87
CA GLU A 63 -12.12 -4.24 -18.27
C GLU A 63 -12.48 -2.78 -18.56
N LYS A 64 -13.66 -2.33 -18.11
CA LYS A 64 -14.08 -0.93 -18.26
C LYS A 64 -13.10 0.04 -17.60
N LEU A 65 -12.68 -0.24 -16.38
CA LEU A 65 -11.74 0.61 -15.63
C LEU A 65 -10.35 0.63 -16.29
N VAL A 66 -9.89 -0.50 -16.85
CA VAL A 66 -8.66 -0.57 -17.63
C VAL A 66 -8.78 0.26 -18.92
N GLN A 67 -9.86 0.09 -19.69
CA GLN A 67 -10.09 0.82 -20.95
C GLN A 67 -10.05 2.33 -20.79
N ILE A 68 -10.56 2.86 -19.68
CA ILE A 68 -10.56 4.29 -19.41
C ILE A 68 -9.33 4.77 -18.64
N GLY A 69 -8.30 3.92 -18.48
CA GLY A 69 -7.06 4.25 -17.78
C GLY A 69 -7.24 4.55 -16.29
N ALA A 70 -8.27 3.98 -15.64
CA ALA A 70 -8.51 4.22 -14.21
C ALA A 70 -7.46 3.55 -13.32
N TYR A 71 -6.82 2.48 -13.76
CA TYR A 71 -5.76 1.79 -13.03
C TYR A 71 -4.37 2.42 -13.19
N ASP A 72 -4.17 3.34 -14.16
CA ASP A 72 -2.88 3.97 -14.37
C ASP A 72 -2.50 4.84 -13.16
N GLY A 73 -1.29 4.65 -12.65
CA GLY A 73 -0.80 5.34 -11.45
C GLY A 73 -1.40 4.83 -10.13
N THR A 74 -2.09 3.68 -10.12
CA THR A 74 -2.42 2.94 -8.89
C THR A 74 -1.18 2.26 -8.31
N HIS A 75 -1.31 1.58 -7.19
CA HIS A 75 -0.20 0.88 -6.56
C HIS A 75 -0.68 -0.29 -5.72
N PHE A 76 0.20 -1.25 -5.47
CA PHE A 76 -0.08 -2.26 -4.46
C PHE A 76 0.17 -1.65 -3.08
N SER A 77 -0.88 -1.58 -2.28
CA SER A 77 -0.90 -0.87 -0.99
C SER A 77 -0.68 -1.79 0.21
N ARG A 78 -0.83 -3.11 0.03
CA ARG A 78 -0.64 -4.12 1.08
C ARG A 78 0.09 -5.33 0.52
N VAL A 79 1.13 -5.75 1.25
CA VAL A 79 1.91 -6.94 0.94
C VAL A 79 1.95 -7.84 2.17
N GLU A 80 1.20 -8.93 2.16
CA GLU A 80 1.22 -9.92 3.22
C GLU A 80 1.76 -11.25 2.68
N PRO A 81 2.96 -11.67 3.11
CA PRO A 81 3.62 -12.87 2.59
C PRO A 81 2.76 -14.12 2.76
N ASN A 82 2.80 -14.99 1.76
CA ASN A 82 2.02 -16.21 1.68
C ASN A 82 0.49 -16.01 1.70
N PHE A 83 0.03 -14.75 1.63
CA PHE A 83 -1.38 -14.42 1.61
C PHE A 83 -1.75 -13.57 0.40
N VAL A 84 -1.46 -12.24 0.42
CA VAL A 84 -1.90 -11.33 -0.66
C VAL A 84 -0.88 -10.27 -1.03
N LEU A 85 -0.87 -9.93 -2.32
CA LEU A 85 -0.40 -8.67 -2.88
C LEU A 85 -1.65 -7.89 -3.31
N GLN A 86 -2.09 -6.90 -2.51
CA GLN A 86 -3.36 -6.20 -2.70
C GLN A 86 -3.14 -4.84 -3.38
N LEU A 87 -3.83 -4.66 -4.50
CA LEU A 87 -3.90 -3.38 -5.21
C LEU A 87 -4.75 -2.39 -4.40
N SER A 88 -4.35 -1.11 -4.36
CA SER A 88 -5.18 -0.03 -3.82
C SER A 88 -6.46 0.14 -4.61
N THR A 89 -7.39 0.90 -4.06
CA THR A 89 -8.52 1.37 -4.87
C THR A 89 -8.02 2.34 -5.94
N VAL A 90 -8.76 2.48 -7.05
CA VAL A 90 -8.41 3.47 -8.09
C VAL A 90 -8.51 4.92 -7.60
N HIS A 91 -9.16 5.16 -6.45
CA HIS A 91 -9.20 6.48 -5.81
C HIS A 91 -7.83 6.93 -5.28
N ASP A 92 -6.92 5.99 -4.96
CA ASP A 92 -5.58 6.27 -4.43
C ASP A 92 -4.51 6.43 -5.53
N ARG A 93 -4.92 6.50 -6.79
CA ARG A 93 -4.02 6.67 -7.94
C ARG A 93 -3.38 8.06 -8.00
N ARG A 94 -2.31 8.17 -8.79
CA ARG A 94 -1.67 9.44 -9.13
C ARG A 94 -1.51 9.54 -10.65
N PRO A 95 -2.05 10.59 -11.31
CA PRO A 95 -2.89 11.68 -10.81
C PRO A 95 -4.31 11.22 -10.41
N PRO A 96 -5.10 12.06 -9.71
CA PRO A 96 -6.48 11.73 -9.34
C PRO A 96 -7.37 11.37 -10.53
N LEU A 97 -8.44 10.61 -10.28
CA LEU A 97 -9.43 10.26 -11.31
C LEU A 97 -10.09 11.52 -11.90
N SER A 98 -10.31 11.51 -13.23
CA SER A 98 -11.21 12.45 -13.89
C SER A 98 -12.67 12.20 -13.50
N GLY A 99 -13.56 13.17 -13.73
CA GLY A 99 -14.99 13.00 -13.46
C GLY A 99 -15.60 11.78 -14.18
N ALA A 100 -15.19 11.51 -15.42
CA ALA A 100 -15.68 10.38 -16.20
C ALA A 100 -15.17 9.03 -15.63
N GLN A 101 -13.92 8.98 -15.17
CA GLN A 101 -13.37 7.80 -14.52
C GLN A 101 -14.04 7.54 -13.16
N LEU A 102 -14.26 8.60 -12.36
CA LEU A 102 -14.94 8.51 -11.08
C LEU A 102 -16.37 7.98 -11.22
N ALA A 103 -17.11 8.45 -12.22
CA ALA A 103 -18.47 7.99 -12.51
C ALA A 103 -18.55 6.52 -12.96
N ALA A 104 -17.44 5.94 -13.41
CA ALA A 104 -17.38 4.53 -13.82
C ALA A 104 -17.12 3.58 -12.63
N VAL A 105 -16.60 4.07 -11.52
CA VAL A 105 -16.34 3.25 -10.31
C VAL A 105 -17.65 3.07 -9.55
N ARG A 106 -18.07 1.82 -9.37
CA ARG A 106 -19.32 1.50 -8.68
C ARG A 106 -19.19 0.17 -7.92
N PRO A 107 -19.91 -0.01 -6.80
CA PRO A 107 -20.02 -1.29 -6.13
C PRO A 107 -20.67 -2.34 -7.03
N ILE A 108 -20.23 -3.58 -6.89
CA ILE A 108 -20.71 -4.73 -7.64
C ILE A 108 -21.14 -5.82 -6.66
N PRO A 109 -22.33 -6.39 -6.80
CA PRO A 109 -22.74 -7.53 -6.01
C PRO A 109 -21.75 -8.69 -6.12
N GLY A 110 -21.47 -9.37 -5.00
CA GLY A 110 -20.55 -10.49 -4.98
C GLY A 110 -20.94 -11.60 -5.94
N GLU A 111 -19.97 -12.12 -6.70
CA GLU A 111 -20.12 -13.24 -7.64
C GLU A 111 -19.28 -14.41 -7.13
N PHE A 112 -19.75 -15.02 -6.03
CA PHE A 112 -19.02 -16.09 -5.34
C PHE A 112 -19.14 -17.42 -6.11
N SER A 113 -18.04 -18.17 -6.10
CA SER A 113 -17.94 -19.46 -6.79
C SER A 113 -17.33 -20.52 -5.89
N ALA A 114 -17.40 -21.79 -6.33
CA ALA A 114 -16.74 -22.90 -5.67
C ALA A 114 -15.25 -23.04 -6.01
N ILE A 115 -14.70 -22.11 -6.80
CA ILE A 115 -13.28 -22.06 -7.12
C ILE A 115 -12.50 -21.70 -5.85
N ARG A 116 -11.36 -22.36 -5.65
CA ARG A 116 -10.52 -22.17 -4.49
C ARG A 116 -9.51 -21.05 -4.72
N HIS A 117 -9.22 -20.30 -3.66
CA HIS A 117 -8.15 -19.32 -3.63
C HIS A 117 -6.79 -20.03 -3.50
N HIS A 118 -5.96 -19.90 -4.52
CA HIS A 118 -4.61 -20.44 -4.59
C HIS A 118 -3.62 -19.38 -5.11
N PHE A 119 -2.34 -19.69 -5.12
CA PHE A 119 -1.31 -18.80 -5.65
C PHE A 119 -1.63 -18.33 -7.07
N GLY A 120 -1.59 -17.02 -7.31
CA GLY A 120 -1.91 -16.41 -8.60
C GLY A 120 -3.40 -16.09 -8.83
N THR A 121 -4.31 -16.54 -7.95
CA THR A 121 -5.74 -16.19 -8.08
C THR A 121 -5.98 -14.71 -7.92
N LEU A 122 -6.83 -14.11 -8.76
CA LEU A 122 -7.31 -12.73 -8.65
C LEU A 122 -8.62 -12.72 -7.86
N SER A 123 -8.62 -12.06 -6.71
CA SER A 123 -9.75 -12.01 -5.78
C SER A 123 -10.12 -10.58 -5.45
N MET A 124 -11.39 -10.21 -5.62
CA MET A 124 -11.86 -8.86 -5.32
C MET A 124 -11.76 -8.54 -3.82
N ALA A 125 -11.29 -7.33 -3.52
CA ALA A 125 -11.36 -6.78 -2.18
C ALA A 125 -12.74 -6.15 -1.94
N ARG A 126 -13.26 -6.27 -0.72
CA ARG A 126 -14.54 -5.73 -0.27
C ARG A 126 -14.51 -5.36 1.20
N PHE A 127 -15.47 -4.59 1.67
CA PHE A 127 -15.63 -4.37 3.12
C PHE A 127 -16.10 -5.66 3.81
N PRO A 128 -15.56 -5.99 4.99
CA PRO A 128 -15.93 -7.23 5.71
C PRO A 128 -17.43 -7.38 5.97
N ALA A 129 -18.12 -6.27 6.28
CA ALA A 129 -19.54 -6.26 6.62
C ALA A 129 -20.48 -6.22 5.40
N ASP A 130 -19.96 -5.98 4.19
CA ASP A 130 -20.77 -5.85 2.97
C ASP A 130 -20.20 -6.70 1.84
N PRO A 131 -20.83 -7.85 1.53
CA PRO A 131 -20.40 -8.73 0.45
C PRO A 131 -20.55 -8.10 -0.95
N ASN A 132 -21.31 -7.01 -1.07
CA ASN A 132 -21.61 -6.33 -2.34
C ASN A 132 -20.87 -5.01 -2.51
N SER A 133 -19.81 -4.79 -1.74
CA SER A 133 -19.03 -3.53 -1.73
C SER A 133 -17.76 -3.56 -2.56
N ALA A 134 -17.53 -4.60 -3.37
CA ALA A 134 -16.36 -4.65 -4.25
C ALA A 134 -16.50 -3.63 -5.40
N GLU A 135 -15.44 -2.86 -5.69
CA GLU A 135 -15.47 -1.81 -6.73
C GLU A 135 -14.32 -1.94 -7.74
N SER A 136 -13.08 -1.80 -7.25
CA SER A 136 -11.89 -1.69 -8.10
C SER A 136 -10.65 -2.31 -7.49
N SER A 137 -10.58 -2.42 -6.16
CA SER A 137 -9.46 -3.05 -5.46
C SER A 137 -9.56 -4.56 -5.53
N PHE A 138 -8.42 -5.22 -5.75
CA PHE A 138 -8.34 -6.68 -5.73
C PHE A 138 -6.97 -7.14 -5.20
N SER A 139 -6.89 -8.42 -4.90
CA SER A 139 -5.68 -9.08 -4.44
C SER A 139 -5.21 -10.13 -5.44
N ILE A 140 -3.91 -10.21 -5.65
CA ILE A 140 -3.24 -11.38 -6.22
C ILE A 140 -2.85 -12.28 -5.05
N LEU A 141 -3.32 -13.52 -5.03
CA LEU A 141 -3.02 -14.46 -3.96
C LEU A 141 -1.55 -14.91 -4.04
N LEU A 142 -0.85 -14.87 -2.91
CA LEU A 142 0.52 -15.33 -2.76
C LEU A 142 0.61 -16.74 -2.14
N GLY A 143 -0.52 -17.37 -1.90
CA GLY A 143 -0.65 -18.71 -1.33
C GLY A 143 -2.08 -19.20 -1.33
N ALA A 144 -2.33 -20.37 -0.75
CA ALA A 144 -3.67 -20.89 -0.57
C ALA A 144 -4.38 -20.15 0.57
N ALA A 145 -5.64 -19.72 0.33
CA ALA A 145 -6.44 -18.97 1.27
C ALA A 145 -7.85 -19.55 1.41
N PRO A 146 -8.02 -20.77 1.95
CA PRO A 146 -9.31 -21.46 2.00
C PRO A 146 -10.38 -20.71 2.83
N HIS A 147 -9.97 -19.82 3.72
CA HIS A 147 -10.89 -18.97 4.49
C HIS A 147 -11.59 -17.89 3.65
N LEU A 148 -11.15 -17.66 2.41
CA LEU A 148 -11.79 -16.76 1.45
C LEU A 148 -12.76 -17.50 0.51
N ASP A 149 -12.68 -18.83 0.44
CA ASP A 149 -13.46 -19.64 -0.50
C ASP A 149 -14.96 -19.43 -0.28
N GLY A 150 -15.68 -19.19 -1.38
CA GLY A 150 -17.12 -18.93 -1.36
C GLY A 150 -17.55 -17.61 -0.72
N GLN A 151 -16.62 -16.77 -0.29
CA GLN A 151 -16.90 -15.48 0.38
C GLN A 151 -16.33 -14.27 -0.36
N PHE A 152 -15.37 -14.49 -1.25
CA PHE A 152 -14.78 -13.43 -2.08
C PHE A 152 -14.87 -13.82 -3.55
N THR A 153 -15.14 -12.83 -4.41
CA THR A 153 -15.28 -13.06 -5.85
C THR A 153 -13.92 -13.33 -6.47
N ILE A 154 -13.76 -14.52 -7.06
CA ILE A 154 -12.65 -14.84 -7.95
C ILE A 154 -13.07 -14.45 -9.36
N PHE A 155 -12.28 -13.61 -10.03
CA PHE A 155 -12.60 -13.12 -11.37
C PHE A 155 -11.52 -13.40 -12.42
N GLY A 156 -10.43 -14.08 -12.03
CA GLY A 156 -9.32 -14.41 -12.92
C GLY A 156 -8.13 -15.04 -12.20
N GLU A 157 -7.05 -15.18 -12.94
CA GLU A 157 -5.77 -15.67 -12.44
C GLU A 157 -4.59 -14.99 -13.17
N VAL A 158 -3.43 -14.98 -12.54
CA VAL A 158 -2.18 -14.58 -13.18
C VAL A 158 -1.74 -15.66 -14.15
N GLU A 159 -1.41 -15.26 -15.37
CA GLU A 159 -0.91 -16.15 -16.42
C GLU A 159 0.61 -16.07 -16.58
N SER A 160 1.20 -14.86 -16.39
CA SER A 160 2.65 -14.68 -16.39
C SER A 160 3.05 -13.45 -15.57
N GLY A 161 4.35 -13.35 -15.22
CA GLY A 161 4.87 -12.31 -14.33
C GLY A 161 4.94 -12.77 -12.87
N PHE A 162 4.98 -14.07 -12.60
CA PHE A 162 5.09 -14.61 -11.24
C PHE A 162 6.37 -14.17 -10.53
N ASP A 163 7.48 -14.01 -11.25
CA ASP A 163 8.73 -13.44 -10.75
C ASP A 163 8.60 -11.96 -10.38
N VAL A 164 7.79 -11.17 -11.15
CA VAL A 164 7.42 -9.79 -10.79
C VAL A 164 6.67 -9.76 -9.48
N ILE A 165 5.67 -10.64 -9.35
CA ILE A 165 4.87 -10.75 -8.15
C ILE A 165 5.75 -11.08 -6.95
N GLN A 166 6.71 -12.01 -7.10
CA GLN A 166 7.65 -12.36 -6.04
C GLN A 166 8.56 -11.19 -5.68
N GLU A 167 9.05 -10.43 -6.68
CA GLU A 167 9.85 -9.23 -6.45
C GLU A 167 9.05 -8.17 -5.67
N LEU A 168 7.82 -7.86 -6.12
CA LEU A 168 6.91 -6.94 -5.42
C LEU A 168 6.59 -7.42 -3.99
N ALA A 169 6.42 -8.73 -3.79
CA ALA A 169 6.13 -9.31 -2.49
C ALA A 169 7.34 -9.33 -1.54
N SER A 170 8.57 -9.19 -2.06
CA SER A 170 9.80 -9.22 -1.28
C SER A 170 10.19 -7.88 -0.64
N VAL A 171 9.53 -6.77 -1.00
CA VAL A 171 9.89 -5.46 -0.51
C VAL A 171 9.73 -5.33 1.00
N PRO A 172 10.58 -4.52 1.67
CA PRO A 172 10.39 -4.18 3.07
C PRO A 172 9.01 -3.55 3.31
N ARG A 173 8.38 -3.87 4.43
CA ARG A 173 7.05 -3.39 4.83
C ARG A 173 6.98 -3.12 6.32
N ASP A 174 6.00 -2.35 6.72
CA ASP A 174 5.75 -2.05 8.13
C ASP A 174 4.94 -3.18 8.83
N ALA A 175 4.65 -2.99 10.11
CA ALA A 175 3.86 -3.94 10.91
C ALA A 175 2.39 -4.05 10.46
N LYS A 176 1.92 -3.17 9.59
CA LYS A 176 0.58 -3.19 8.98
C LYS A 176 0.60 -3.76 7.56
N ASN A 177 1.71 -4.36 7.15
CA ASN A 177 1.91 -4.89 5.80
C ASN A 177 1.89 -3.83 4.69
N VAL A 178 2.11 -2.54 5.02
CA VAL A 178 2.25 -1.47 4.02
C VAL A 178 3.69 -1.49 3.49
N PRO A 179 3.89 -1.60 2.15
CA PRO A 179 5.22 -1.59 1.57
C PRO A 179 5.95 -0.28 1.83
N ALA A 180 7.26 -0.36 2.12
CA ALA A 180 8.10 0.81 2.41
C ALA A 180 8.31 1.73 1.20
N VAL A 181 8.03 1.24 -0.01
CA VAL A 181 8.06 1.99 -1.27
C VAL A 181 6.72 1.83 -1.97
N ARG A 182 6.34 2.84 -2.76
CA ARG A 182 5.14 2.77 -3.59
C ARG A 182 5.36 1.78 -4.73
N LEU A 183 4.65 0.65 -4.69
CA LEU A 183 4.68 -0.39 -5.72
C LEU A 183 3.74 -0.01 -6.86
N GLU A 184 4.19 0.90 -7.71
CA GLU A 184 3.36 1.58 -8.70
C GLU A 184 3.01 0.68 -9.89
N VAL A 185 1.76 0.82 -10.36
CA VAL A 185 1.25 0.35 -11.65
C VAL A 185 1.24 1.56 -12.57
N PHE A 186 2.18 1.65 -13.48
CA PHE A 186 2.32 2.79 -14.40
C PHE A 186 1.14 2.87 -15.37
N SER A 187 0.73 1.72 -15.91
CA SER A 187 -0.41 1.60 -16.81
C SER A 187 -1.01 0.21 -16.78
N ALA A 188 -2.27 0.13 -17.20
CA ALA A 188 -2.98 -1.12 -17.43
C ALA A 188 -3.59 -1.11 -18.84
N GLU A 189 -3.49 -2.21 -19.57
CA GLU A 189 -4.04 -2.33 -20.92
C GLU A 189 -4.75 -3.68 -21.14
N ILE A 190 -5.72 -3.68 -22.07
CA ILE A 190 -6.33 -4.91 -22.59
C ILE A 190 -5.58 -5.31 -23.85
N MET A 191 -5.10 -6.54 -23.89
CA MET A 191 -4.27 -7.06 -24.97
C MET A 191 -4.90 -8.32 -25.58
N SER A 192 -5.18 -8.26 -26.86
CA SER A 192 -5.66 -9.42 -27.68
C SER A 192 -4.58 -9.95 -28.63
N ASP A 193 -3.51 -9.19 -28.88
CA ASP A 193 -2.41 -9.61 -29.74
C ASP A 193 -1.59 -10.73 -29.10
N GLN A 194 -1.78 -11.96 -29.61
CA GLN A 194 -1.08 -13.14 -29.13
C GLN A 194 0.44 -13.07 -29.37
N GLY A 195 0.89 -12.39 -30.43
CA GLY A 195 2.30 -12.20 -30.71
C GLY A 195 2.97 -11.41 -29.61
N ARG A 196 2.40 -10.23 -29.25
CA ARG A 196 2.90 -9.37 -28.17
C ARG A 196 2.76 -10.01 -26.78
N LEU A 197 1.68 -10.78 -26.55
CA LEU A 197 1.56 -11.56 -25.32
C LEU A 197 2.65 -12.61 -25.19
N ASN A 198 2.99 -13.30 -26.30
CA ASN A 198 4.07 -14.27 -26.31
C ASN A 198 5.45 -13.62 -26.09
N GLU A 199 5.68 -12.41 -26.62
CA GLU A 199 6.88 -11.64 -26.35
C GLU A 199 6.99 -11.27 -24.86
N LEU A 200 5.92 -10.79 -24.24
CA LEU A 200 5.90 -10.47 -22.80
C LEU A 200 6.15 -11.71 -21.93
N ARG A 201 5.61 -12.87 -22.32
CA ARG A 201 5.89 -14.14 -21.65
C ARG A 201 7.34 -14.60 -21.82
N ALA A 202 7.90 -14.41 -23.02
CA ALA A 202 9.26 -14.84 -23.39
C ALA A 202 10.35 -13.91 -22.83
N THR A 203 10.10 -12.61 -22.74
CA THR A 203 11.06 -11.60 -22.25
C THR A 203 11.54 -11.92 -20.84
N ARG A 204 10.77 -12.69 -20.07
CA ARG A 204 11.10 -13.11 -18.71
C ARG A 204 11.72 -14.49 -18.59
N ALA A 205 11.54 -15.34 -19.57
CA ALA A 205 12.33 -16.58 -19.66
C ALA A 205 13.83 -16.30 -19.89
N ASN A 206 14.16 -15.13 -20.47
CA ASN A 206 15.52 -14.58 -20.59
C ASN A 206 15.50 -13.14 -20.05
N PRO A 207 15.82 -12.87 -18.78
CA PRO A 207 15.91 -11.52 -18.26
C PRO A 207 17.00 -10.79 -19.02
N VAL A 208 16.64 -10.05 -20.07
CA VAL A 208 17.46 -8.95 -20.55
C VAL A 208 17.61 -8.04 -19.35
N ALA A 209 18.85 -7.82 -18.92
CA ALA A 209 19.18 -6.95 -17.82
C ALA A 209 18.64 -5.54 -18.11
N VAL A 210 17.36 -5.33 -17.80
CA VAL A 210 16.87 -4.00 -17.45
C VAL A 210 17.76 -3.61 -16.27
N PRO A 211 18.41 -2.43 -16.28
CA PRO A 211 19.15 -1.99 -15.12
C PRO A 211 18.20 -2.10 -13.93
N LYS A 212 18.40 -3.10 -13.10
CA LYS A 212 17.77 -3.19 -11.81
C LYS A 212 18.28 -2.00 -11.01
N GLN A 213 17.62 -0.85 -11.14
CA GLN A 213 17.52 -0.02 -9.97
C GLN A 213 16.72 -0.87 -9.00
N SER A 214 17.45 -1.62 -8.18
CA SER A 214 16.81 -2.50 -7.21
C SER A 214 15.88 -1.59 -6.42
N LEU A 215 14.68 -2.08 -6.09
CA LEU A 215 13.75 -1.36 -5.19
C LEU A 215 14.49 -0.91 -3.91
N THR A 216 15.56 -1.59 -3.56
CA THR A 216 16.54 -1.25 -2.52
C THR A 216 17.31 0.04 -2.83
N GLU A 217 17.69 0.30 -4.10
CA GLU A 217 18.44 1.52 -4.49
C GLU A 217 17.54 2.76 -4.56
N ILE A 218 16.29 2.60 -5.02
CA ILE A 218 15.28 3.67 -4.98
C ILE A 218 15.02 4.07 -3.52
N ASN A 219 14.89 3.09 -2.62
CA ASN A 219 14.76 3.32 -1.18
C ASN A 219 15.98 4.00 -0.57
N ALA A 220 17.18 3.62 -0.97
CA ALA A 220 18.41 4.22 -0.47
C ALA A 220 18.53 5.70 -0.93
N GLY A 221 18.21 5.99 -2.19
CA GLY A 221 18.25 7.35 -2.73
C GLY A 221 17.27 8.31 -2.05
N GLU A 222 16.03 7.87 -1.80
CA GLU A 222 15.01 8.67 -1.12
C GLU A 222 15.37 8.92 0.35
N LYS A 223 15.88 7.91 1.06
CA LYS A 223 16.35 8.03 2.45
C LYS A 223 17.57 8.94 2.57
N ILE A 224 18.52 8.84 1.64
CA ILE A 224 19.69 9.71 1.61
C ILE A 224 19.26 11.15 1.32
N GLY A 225 18.36 11.38 0.38
CA GLY A 225 17.83 12.71 0.08
C GLY A 225 17.15 13.36 1.28
N THR A 226 16.32 12.61 2.01
CA THR A 226 15.65 13.09 3.23
C THR A 226 16.65 13.38 4.35
N LEU A 227 17.66 12.53 4.51
CA LEU A 227 18.73 12.72 5.51
C LEU A 227 19.57 13.98 5.22
N ILE A 228 19.98 14.17 3.97
CA ILE A 228 20.74 15.34 3.52
C ILE A 228 19.90 16.61 3.69
N GLY A 229 18.63 16.60 3.33
CA GLY A 229 17.71 17.72 3.51
C GLY A 229 17.57 18.10 4.99
N THR A 230 17.40 17.12 5.87
CA THR A 230 17.30 17.34 7.33
C THR A 230 18.60 17.91 7.89
N LEU A 231 19.76 17.37 7.49
CA LEU A 231 21.08 17.88 7.89
C LEU A 231 21.32 19.32 7.43
N LEU A 232 20.91 19.68 6.22
CA LEU A 232 21.02 21.06 5.71
C LEU A 232 20.16 22.04 6.51
N VAL A 233 18.93 21.67 6.86
CA VAL A 233 18.04 22.51 7.68
C VAL A 233 18.65 22.71 9.07
N VAL A 234 19.15 21.66 9.70
CA VAL A 234 19.82 21.74 11.00
C VAL A 234 21.06 22.66 10.93
N LEU A 235 21.89 22.51 9.88
CA LEU A 235 23.07 23.34 9.66
C LEU A 235 22.71 24.82 9.48
N LEU A 236 21.64 25.12 8.72
CA LEU A 236 21.18 26.52 8.54
C LEU A 236 20.64 27.12 9.82
N ILE A 237 19.97 26.35 10.68
CA ILE A 237 19.53 26.81 12.00
C ILE A 237 20.73 27.15 12.88
N PHE A 238 21.76 26.28 12.94
CA PHE A 238 22.98 26.54 13.72
C PHE A 238 23.76 27.72 13.17
N LEU A 239 23.88 27.86 11.85
CA LEU A 239 24.53 29.01 11.23
C LEU A 239 23.79 30.31 11.53
N GLY A 240 22.46 30.29 11.42
CA GLY A 240 21.60 31.42 11.77
C GLY A 240 21.78 31.84 13.25
N GLN A 241 21.83 30.88 14.17
CA GLN A 241 22.10 31.13 15.58
C GLN A 241 23.49 31.72 15.81
N PHE A 242 24.52 31.14 15.16
CA PHE A 242 25.90 31.66 15.25
C PHE A 242 26.04 33.12 14.79
N LEU A 243 25.33 33.49 13.73
CA LEU A 243 25.31 34.88 13.23
C LEU A 243 24.53 35.82 14.13
N LEU A 244 23.42 35.36 14.72
CA LEU A 244 22.62 36.12 15.68
C LEU A 244 23.35 36.32 17.02
N ASP A 245 24.13 35.35 17.49
CA ASP A 245 24.90 35.41 18.74
C ASP A 245 25.91 36.55 18.78
N ARG A 246 26.36 37.05 17.62
CA ARG A 246 27.28 38.19 17.53
C ARG A 246 26.60 39.56 17.79
N LYS A 247 25.26 39.63 17.72
CA LYS A 247 24.50 40.88 17.78
C LYS A 247 23.58 41.03 19.00
N LEU A 248 23.36 39.95 19.79
CA LEU A 248 22.35 39.90 20.85
C LEU A 248 22.96 39.97 22.25
N SER A 249 22.17 40.49 23.22
CA SER A 249 22.55 40.47 24.63
C SER A 249 22.63 39.06 25.20
N PRO A 250 23.39 38.78 26.28
CA PRO A 250 23.59 37.41 26.80
C PRO A 250 22.29 36.67 27.16
N ARG A 251 21.27 37.39 27.68
CA ARG A 251 19.98 36.81 28.07
C ARG A 251 19.15 36.41 26.86
N LEU A 252 19.13 37.23 25.80
CA LEU A 252 18.44 36.92 24.54
C LEU A 252 19.12 35.77 23.79
N ARG A 253 20.47 35.68 23.84
CA ARG A 253 21.22 34.55 23.24
C ARG A 253 20.77 33.19 23.80
N ALA A 254 20.64 33.09 25.13
CA ALA A 254 20.23 31.85 25.78
C ALA A 254 18.82 31.40 25.34
N SER A 255 17.87 32.34 25.23
CA SER A 255 16.49 32.03 24.80
C SER A 255 16.42 31.58 23.35
N PHE A 256 17.15 32.22 22.43
CA PHE A 256 17.19 31.84 21.03
C PHE A 256 17.92 30.50 20.78
N SER A 257 19.01 30.23 21.53
CA SER A 257 19.70 28.92 21.49
C SER A 257 18.78 27.79 21.94
N LEU A 258 17.99 27.99 23.00
CA LEU A 258 16.99 26.99 23.45
C LEU A 258 15.93 26.74 22.41
N LEU A 259 15.37 27.78 21.79
CA LEU A 259 14.35 27.64 20.75
C LEU A 259 14.88 26.89 19.51
N GLY A 260 16.11 27.18 19.07
CA GLY A 260 16.73 26.52 17.93
C GLY A 260 17.03 25.04 18.17
N VAL A 261 17.49 24.68 19.37
CA VAL A 261 17.67 23.28 19.78
C VAL A 261 16.32 22.56 19.81
N PHE A 262 15.26 23.21 20.30
CA PHE A 262 13.90 22.66 20.32
C PHE A 262 13.36 22.38 18.91
N VAL A 263 13.48 23.35 18.01
CA VAL A 263 13.02 23.22 16.61
C VAL A 263 13.79 22.13 15.88
N ALA A 264 15.12 22.07 16.03
CA ALA A 264 15.94 21.02 15.44
C ALA A 264 15.61 19.63 15.99
N TYR A 265 15.37 19.53 17.30
CA TYR A 265 14.97 18.29 17.96
C TYR A 265 13.60 17.79 17.45
N PHE A 266 12.57 18.66 17.44
CA PHE A 266 11.25 18.28 16.95
C PHE A 266 11.23 17.95 15.45
N GLY A 267 12.01 18.66 14.62
CA GLY A 267 12.18 18.37 13.21
C GLY A 267 12.81 16.98 12.97
N LEU A 268 13.85 16.66 13.75
CA LEU A 268 14.49 15.34 13.69
C LEU A 268 13.54 14.23 14.14
N VAL A 269 12.84 14.41 15.25
CA VAL A 269 11.87 13.44 15.77
C VAL A 269 10.70 13.21 14.78
N ALA A 270 10.18 14.28 14.18
CA ALA A 270 9.12 14.19 13.17
C ALA A 270 9.57 13.42 11.91
N SER A 271 10.81 13.66 11.45
CA SER A 271 11.41 12.93 10.33
C SER A 271 11.56 11.43 10.64
N LEU A 272 12.01 11.09 11.85
CA LEU A 272 12.23 9.71 12.29
C LEU A 272 10.92 8.93 12.52
N ILE A 273 9.86 9.62 12.97
CA ILE A 273 8.51 9.01 13.12
C ILE A 273 7.92 8.69 11.74
N ARG A 274 8.18 9.53 10.76
CA ARG A 274 7.71 9.33 9.38
C ARG A 274 8.34 8.10 8.71
N ASP A 275 9.59 7.75 9.05
CA ASP A 275 10.34 6.65 8.44
C ASP A 275 10.13 5.28 9.13
N GLY A 276 9.26 5.16 10.12
CA GLY A 276 8.91 3.88 10.76
C GLY A 276 9.99 3.23 11.64
N GLN A 277 11.17 3.83 11.77
CA GLN A 277 12.28 3.34 12.64
C GLN A 277 12.16 3.87 14.07
N ARG A 278 11.04 3.56 14.74
CA ARG A 278 10.64 4.19 16.01
C ARG A 278 11.59 3.98 17.20
N ASN A 279 12.30 2.85 17.30
CA ASN A 279 12.88 2.44 18.58
C ASN A 279 14.35 2.86 18.78
N THR A 280 15.19 2.80 17.75
CA THR A 280 16.64 3.03 17.92
C THR A 280 16.98 4.52 17.82
N TRP A 281 16.41 5.22 16.87
CA TRP A 281 16.71 6.64 16.64
C TRP A 281 15.99 7.57 17.61
N PHE A 282 14.81 7.17 18.13
CA PHE A 282 14.14 7.91 19.19
C PHE A 282 14.99 7.98 20.46
N ALA A 283 15.63 6.87 20.82
CA ALA A 283 16.55 6.84 21.95
C ALA A 283 17.78 7.73 21.74
N VAL A 284 18.35 7.75 20.51
CA VAL A 284 19.51 8.61 20.18
C VAL A 284 19.11 10.09 20.20
N ALA A 285 17.96 10.46 19.65
CA ALA A 285 17.46 11.84 19.66
C ALA A 285 17.14 12.30 21.08
N LEU A 286 16.53 11.47 21.92
CA LEU A 286 16.29 11.74 23.34
C LEU A 286 17.60 11.97 24.10
N PHE A 287 18.60 11.12 23.89
CA PHE A 287 19.91 11.20 24.53
C PHE A 287 20.65 12.50 24.15
N LEU A 288 20.66 12.84 22.86
CA LEU A 288 21.28 14.10 22.39
C LEU A 288 20.56 15.36 22.92
N GLY A 289 19.21 15.29 23.00
CA GLY A 289 18.41 16.37 23.61
C GLY A 289 18.73 16.59 25.09
N VAL A 290 18.80 15.51 25.86
CA VAL A 290 19.15 15.55 27.30
C VAL A 290 20.55 16.05 27.49
N LEU A 291 21.55 15.61 26.71
CA LEU A 291 22.95 16.12 26.78
C LEU A 291 23.03 17.61 26.47
N SER A 292 22.22 18.10 25.50
CA SER A 292 22.19 19.52 25.15
C SER A 292 21.63 20.38 26.28
N VAL A 293 20.58 19.89 26.97
CA VAL A 293 19.98 20.55 28.13
C VAL A 293 20.97 20.57 29.32
N ILE A 294 21.63 19.45 29.62
CA ILE A 294 22.65 19.36 30.70
C ILE A 294 23.80 20.31 30.42
N ARG A 295 24.29 20.40 29.19
CA ARG A 295 25.39 21.32 28.81
C ARG A 295 24.99 22.78 28.89
N LEU A 296 23.73 23.12 28.68
CA LEU A 296 23.16 24.45 28.86
C LEU A 296 23.04 24.80 30.36
N MET A 297 22.55 23.87 31.19
CA MET A 297 22.41 24.07 32.63
C MET A 297 23.79 24.24 33.30
N GLY A 298 24.80 23.44 32.90
CA GLY A 298 26.16 23.58 33.46
C GLY A 298 26.89 24.89 33.09
N ARG A 299 26.37 25.71 32.17
CA ARG A 299 26.88 27.06 31.87
C ARG A 299 26.27 28.15 32.75
N PHE A 300 25.19 27.84 33.48
CA PHE A 300 24.57 28.80 34.41
C PHE A 300 25.18 28.77 35.83
N ASP A 301 25.91 27.70 36.18
CA ASP A 301 26.50 27.48 37.49
C ASP A 301 27.99 27.85 37.57
N ALA A 302 28.57 28.51 36.56
CA ALA A 302 29.91 29.02 36.63
C ALA A 302 29.92 30.35 37.43
N PRO A 303 30.56 30.42 38.61
CA PRO A 303 30.65 31.66 39.37
C PRO A 303 31.45 32.71 38.59
N GLN A 304 30.98 33.96 38.68
CA GLN A 304 31.68 35.14 38.14
C GLN A 304 32.97 35.43 38.92
#